data_58d7d8d7b51df4f4b20d68b626305706
#
_entry.id   58d7d8d7b51df4f4b20d68b626305706
#
_cell.length_a   1.000
_cell.length_b   1.000
_cell.length_c   1.000
_cell.angle_alpha   90.00
_cell.angle_beta   90.00
_cell.angle_gamma   90.00
#
_symmetry.space_group_name_H-M   'P 1'
#
loop_
_entity.id
_entity.type
_entity.pdbx_description
1 polymer ?
#
loop_
_entity_poly.entity_id
_entity_poly.type
_entity_poly.pdbx_seq_one_letter_code
_entity_poly.pdbx_strand_id
1 'polypeptide(L)'
;MNTTRPSSSPASDATASVARRRFPVAAVLADRLDDIAVVDAAVRLAASHGAPLLLIAVLPPPPPRTKTVRPDSTAVRAVVGRALPRLARAGIAHRSAVYHRPAVRGGGRLHAAKALLDTAALNGCSLLVASRSGPAGLDACTVMEAAAIRGGPFVHAVSPVPWAPLAVPCPPR
;
A
#
# COMPACT_ATOMS: atom_id res chain seq x y z
N MET A 1 -14.46 19.17 -69.61
CA MET A 1 -13.24 19.40 -68.80
C MET A 1 -13.66 19.31 -67.35
N ASN A 2 -13.57 18.12 -66.74
CA ASN A 2 -13.90 17.84 -65.35
C ASN A 2 -12.65 17.58 -64.57
N THR A 3 -12.27 18.49 -63.71
CA THR A 3 -11.10 18.38 -62.83
C THR A 3 -11.55 17.74 -61.51
N THR A 4 -11.26 16.47 -61.38
CA THR A 4 -11.53 15.69 -60.15
C THR A 4 -10.44 16.02 -59.13
N ARG A 5 -10.82 16.63 -57.98
CA ARG A 5 -9.96 16.95 -56.84
C ARG A 5 -9.83 15.70 -55.97
N PRO A 6 -8.62 15.21 -55.62
CA PRO A 6 -8.48 14.14 -54.67
C PRO A 6 -8.71 14.66 -53.26
N SER A 7 -9.70 14.08 -52.57
CA SER A 7 -9.94 14.26 -51.13
C SER A 7 -8.81 13.57 -50.33
N SER A 8 -7.96 14.36 -49.73
CA SER A 8 -6.99 13.89 -48.75
C SER A 8 -7.74 13.63 -47.44
N SER A 9 -7.97 12.37 -47.13
CA SER A 9 -8.39 11.96 -45.78
C SER A 9 -7.26 12.18 -44.80
N PRO A 10 -7.49 12.87 -43.67
CA PRO A 10 -6.52 12.89 -42.61
C PRO A 10 -6.48 11.50 -41.98
N ALA A 11 -5.30 10.85 -42.08
CA ALA A 11 -5.01 9.65 -41.32
C ALA A 11 -5.13 10.02 -39.83
N SER A 12 -6.14 9.47 -39.20
CA SER A 12 -6.29 9.52 -37.75
C SER A 12 -5.10 8.82 -37.10
N ASP A 13 -4.16 9.61 -36.62
CA ASP A 13 -3.14 9.18 -35.67
C ASP A 13 -3.81 8.77 -34.36
N ALA A 14 -4.43 7.61 -34.40
CA ALA A 14 -4.78 6.86 -33.22
C ALA A 14 -3.52 6.21 -32.67
N THR A 15 -2.57 7.02 -32.21
CA THR A 15 -1.60 6.60 -31.22
C THR A 15 -2.39 6.31 -29.95
N ALA A 16 -3.02 5.13 -29.94
CA ALA A 16 -3.53 4.53 -28.72
C ALA A 16 -2.36 4.45 -27.78
N SER A 17 -2.26 5.47 -26.90
CA SER A 17 -1.42 5.46 -25.72
C SER A 17 -1.78 4.19 -24.97
N VAL A 18 -0.96 3.15 -25.12
CA VAL A 18 -1.01 1.95 -24.29
C VAL A 18 -0.73 2.47 -22.89
N ALA A 19 -1.80 2.81 -22.18
CA ALA A 19 -1.74 3.21 -20.79
C ALA A 19 -1.06 2.06 -20.07
N ARG A 20 0.25 2.19 -19.81
CA ARG A 20 1.02 1.24 -19.02
C ARG A 20 0.21 1.02 -17.75
N ARG A 21 -0.33 -0.18 -17.59
CA ARG A 21 -1.05 -0.55 -16.36
C ARG A 21 -0.08 -0.38 -15.23
N ARG A 22 -0.21 0.74 -14.52
CA ARG A 22 0.63 1.06 -13.37
C ARG A 22 0.07 0.27 -12.20
N PHE A 23 0.79 -0.77 -11.82
CA PHE A 23 0.39 -1.61 -10.69
C PHE A 23 0.45 -0.78 -9.40
N PRO A 24 -0.59 -0.82 -8.55
CA PRO A 24 -0.61 -0.09 -7.30
C PRO A 24 0.52 -0.50 -6.38
N VAL A 25 1.03 0.47 -5.61
CA VAL A 25 1.91 0.21 -4.46
C VAL A 25 1.03 0.01 -3.23
N ALA A 26 1.20 -1.07 -2.49
CA ALA A 26 0.46 -1.32 -1.25
C ALA A 26 1.24 -0.82 -0.03
N ALA A 27 0.57 -0.13 0.90
CA ALA A 27 1.09 0.26 2.21
C ALA A 27 0.32 -0.46 3.31
N VAL A 28 1.01 -1.18 4.18
CA VAL A 28 0.42 -1.93 5.31
C VAL A 28 0.37 -1.03 6.53
N LEU A 29 -0.83 -0.74 7.03
CA LEU A 29 -1.08 0.14 8.17
C LEU A 29 -1.74 -0.65 9.30
N ALA A 30 -1.19 -0.58 10.50
CA ALA A 30 -1.61 -1.36 11.67
C ALA A 30 -1.92 -0.50 12.90
N ASP A 31 -2.24 0.78 12.69
CA ASP A 31 -2.48 1.81 13.72
C ASP A 31 -1.28 1.98 14.67
N ARG A 32 -0.08 2.05 14.09
CA ARG A 32 1.17 2.20 14.82
C ARG A 32 1.87 3.52 14.45
N LEU A 33 2.80 3.95 15.29
CA LEU A 33 3.59 5.18 15.03
C LEU A 33 4.46 5.06 13.76
N ASP A 34 4.97 3.87 13.50
CA ASP A 34 5.79 3.55 12.32
C ASP A 34 4.99 3.52 11.00
N ASP A 35 3.64 3.51 11.05
CA ASP A 35 2.81 3.63 9.84
C ASP A 35 3.12 4.91 9.05
N ILE A 36 3.55 5.97 9.74
CA ILE A 36 3.97 7.23 9.10
C ILE A 36 5.15 7.00 8.14
N ALA A 37 6.17 6.28 8.59
CA ALA A 37 7.35 5.96 7.78
C ALA A 37 6.97 5.04 6.60
N VAL A 38 6.06 4.09 6.82
CA VAL A 38 5.52 3.20 5.78
C VAL A 38 4.80 4.03 4.70
N VAL A 39 3.94 4.97 5.11
CA VAL A 39 3.22 5.85 4.17
C VAL A 39 4.20 6.73 3.38
N ASP A 40 5.17 7.35 4.04
CA ASP A 40 6.14 8.21 3.38
C ASP A 40 7.00 7.43 2.35
N ALA A 41 7.38 6.19 2.67
CA ALA A 41 8.08 5.31 1.74
C ALA A 41 7.18 4.90 0.56
N ALA A 42 5.94 4.50 0.84
CA ALA A 42 4.98 4.10 -0.17
C ALA A 42 4.63 5.26 -1.13
N VAL A 43 4.48 6.49 -0.60
CA VAL A 43 4.27 7.72 -1.39
C VAL A 43 5.45 7.97 -2.34
N ARG A 44 6.70 7.88 -1.86
CA ARG A 44 7.89 8.05 -2.72
C ARG A 44 7.94 7.01 -3.83
N LEU A 45 7.67 5.73 -3.51
CA LEU A 45 7.66 4.64 -4.48
C LEU A 45 6.50 4.80 -5.47
N ALA A 46 5.31 5.14 -5.01
CA ALA A 46 4.18 5.38 -5.90
C ALA A 46 4.44 6.56 -6.84
N ALA A 47 5.01 7.66 -6.35
CA ALA A 47 5.39 8.82 -7.16
C ALA A 47 6.44 8.47 -8.22
N SER A 48 7.52 7.76 -7.85
CA SER A 48 8.58 7.37 -8.78
C SER A 48 8.10 6.43 -9.89
N HIS A 49 7.10 5.59 -9.61
CA HIS A 49 6.49 4.70 -10.59
C HIS A 49 5.26 5.31 -11.29
N GLY A 50 4.81 6.50 -10.86
CA GLY A 50 3.56 7.11 -11.29
C GLY A 50 2.34 6.20 -11.02
N ALA A 51 2.38 5.41 -9.95
CA ALA A 51 1.39 4.40 -9.60
C ALA A 51 0.41 4.93 -8.55
N PRO A 52 -0.84 4.43 -8.53
CA PRO A 52 -1.75 4.69 -7.42
C PRO A 52 -1.32 3.93 -6.16
N LEU A 53 -1.84 4.34 -5.01
CA LEU A 53 -1.56 3.72 -3.71
C LEU A 53 -2.75 2.88 -3.23
N LEU A 54 -2.46 1.72 -2.65
CA LEU A 54 -3.42 0.91 -1.91
C LEU A 54 -3.05 0.96 -0.42
N LEU A 55 -3.94 1.48 0.43
CA LEU A 55 -3.79 1.46 1.88
C LEU A 55 -4.46 0.21 2.43
N ILE A 56 -3.69 -0.74 2.95
CA ILE A 56 -4.22 -1.95 3.56
C ILE A 56 -4.32 -1.72 5.07
N ALA A 57 -5.54 -1.49 5.57
CA ALA A 57 -5.79 -1.36 6.99
C ALA A 57 -5.83 -2.75 7.65
N VAL A 58 -4.89 -2.99 8.55
CA VAL A 58 -4.83 -4.22 9.35
C VAL A 58 -5.73 -4.06 10.56
N LEU A 59 -6.81 -4.82 10.60
CA LEU A 59 -7.77 -4.82 11.70
C LEU A 59 -7.64 -6.10 12.54
N PRO A 60 -8.08 -6.06 13.82
CA PRO A 60 -8.21 -7.26 14.62
C PRO A 60 -9.20 -8.26 13.97
N PRO A 61 -9.22 -9.51 14.42
CA PRO A 61 -10.21 -10.48 13.96
C PRO A 61 -11.63 -9.93 14.16
N PRO A 62 -12.52 -10.09 13.17
CA PRO A 62 -13.90 -9.66 13.34
C PRO A 62 -14.57 -10.49 14.44
N PRO A 63 -15.45 -9.88 15.30
CA PRO A 63 -16.22 -10.66 16.24
C PRO A 63 -17.13 -11.66 15.51
N PRO A 64 -17.40 -12.82 16.13
CA PRO A 64 -18.31 -13.79 15.55
C PRO A 64 -19.66 -13.15 15.27
N ARG A 65 -20.23 -13.34 14.08
CA ARG A 65 -21.47 -12.74 13.55
C ARG A 65 -21.35 -11.31 12.98
N THR A 66 -20.17 -10.74 12.83
CA THR A 66 -20.02 -9.43 12.17
C THR A 66 -19.99 -9.60 10.66
N LYS A 67 -20.77 -8.78 9.95
CA LYS A 67 -20.67 -8.67 8.48
C LYS A 67 -19.28 -8.16 8.12
N THR A 68 -18.82 -8.52 6.92
CA THR A 68 -17.54 -8.04 6.36
C THR A 68 -17.39 -6.53 6.56
N VAL A 69 -16.28 -6.11 7.17
CA VAL A 69 -15.99 -4.68 7.37
C VAL A 69 -15.70 -4.04 6.02
N ARG A 70 -16.39 -2.95 5.72
CA ARG A 70 -16.23 -2.22 4.46
C ARG A 70 -14.97 -1.32 4.50
N PRO A 71 -14.32 -1.08 3.35
CA PRO A 71 -13.15 -0.18 3.28
C PRO A 71 -13.41 1.26 3.72
N ASP A 72 -14.67 1.70 3.74
CA ASP A 72 -15.11 3.02 4.17
C ASP A 72 -15.59 3.09 5.64
N SER A 73 -15.46 1.99 6.37
CA SER A 73 -15.89 1.91 7.78
C SER A 73 -15.10 2.86 8.69
N THR A 74 -15.69 3.20 9.83
CA THR A 74 -15.04 4.03 10.86
C THR A 74 -13.73 3.39 11.34
N ALA A 75 -13.68 2.07 11.50
CA ALA A 75 -12.47 1.35 11.90
C ALA A 75 -11.34 1.52 10.89
N VAL A 76 -11.63 1.39 9.60
CA VAL A 76 -10.63 1.62 8.54
C VAL A 76 -10.19 3.08 8.51
N ARG A 77 -11.14 4.03 8.60
CA ARG A 77 -10.81 5.47 8.64
C ARG A 77 -9.93 5.83 9.83
N ALA A 78 -10.10 5.20 10.98
CA ALA A 78 -9.23 5.40 12.13
C ALA A 78 -7.79 4.99 11.82
N VAL A 79 -7.58 3.82 11.21
CA VAL A 79 -6.23 3.32 10.84
C VAL A 79 -5.59 4.18 9.75
N VAL A 80 -6.32 4.50 8.67
CA VAL A 80 -5.76 5.24 7.53
C VAL A 80 -5.73 6.75 7.73
N GLY A 81 -6.44 7.28 8.72
CA GLY A 81 -6.63 8.73 8.93
C GLY A 81 -5.32 9.52 9.03
N ARG A 82 -4.29 8.93 9.64
CA ARG A 82 -2.96 9.56 9.75
C ARG A 82 -2.22 9.65 8.41
N ALA A 83 -2.57 8.78 7.44
CA ALA A 83 -1.98 8.78 6.11
C ALA A 83 -2.59 9.86 5.19
N LEU A 84 -3.88 10.15 5.34
CA LEU A 84 -4.63 10.99 4.41
C LEU A 84 -4.02 12.39 4.18
N PRO A 85 -3.56 13.14 5.20
CA PRO A 85 -2.95 14.45 4.97
C PRO A 85 -1.66 14.40 4.13
N ARG A 86 -0.90 13.30 4.24
CA ARG A 86 0.32 13.08 3.45
C ARG A 86 0.00 12.78 2.01
N LEU A 87 -0.99 11.95 1.78
CA LEU A 87 -1.46 11.58 0.44
C LEU A 87 -2.05 12.79 -0.30
N ALA A 88 -2.87 13.59 0.39
CA ALA A 88 -3.43 14.82 -0.16
C ALA A 88 -2.34 15.81 -0.57
N ARG A 89 -1.32 15.98 0.27
CA ARG A 89 -0.18 16.86 -0.03
C ARG A 89 0.65 16.35 -1.21
N ALA A 90 0.78 15.02 -1.35
CA ALA A 90 1.51 14.40 -2.44
C ALA A 90 0.69 14.32 -3.76
N GLY A 91 -0.61 14.59 -3.73
CA GLY A 91 -1.49 14.49 -4.90
C GLY A 91 -1.63 13.07 -5.46
N ILE A 92 -1.42 12.03 -4.63
CA ILE A 92 -1.44 10.63 -5.07
C ILE A 92 -2.83 10.06 -4.93
N ALA A 93 -3.36 9.50 -6.04
CA ALA A 93 -4.61 8.76 -6.02
C ALA A 93 -4.46 7.50 -5.17
N HIS A 94 -5.41 7.26 -4.28
CA HIS A 94 -5.38 6.12 -3.37
C HIS A 94 -6.74 5.46 -3.22
N ARG A 95 -6.70 4.21 -2.76
CA ARG A 95 -7.88 3.45 -2.32
C ARG A 95 -7.52 2.67 -1.06
N SER A 96 -8.53 2.25 -0.29
CA SER A 96 -8.34 1.47 0.92
C SER A 96 -8.80 0.03 0.73
N ALA A 97 -8.11 -0.90 1.36
CA ALA A 97 -8.52 -2.29 1.51
C ALA A 97 -8.45 -2.68 2.99
N VAL A 98 -9.16 -3.73 3.33
CA VAL A 98 -9.22 -4.26 4.70
C VAL A 98 -8.54 -5.61 4.74
N TYR A 99 -7.69 -5.80 5.72
CA TYR A 99 -7.13 -7.08 6.08
C TYR A 99 -7.45 -7.39 7.54
N HIS A 100 -8.18 -8.45 7.80
CA HIS A 100 -8.42 -8.94 9.16
C HIS A 100 -7.37 -9.96 9.57
N ARG A 101 -6.74 -9.73 10.71
CA ARG A 101 -5.84 -10.73 11.28
C ARG A 101 -6.63 -12.00 11.60
N PRO A 102 -6.07 -13.19 11.33
CA PRO A 102 -6.74 -14.43 11.68
C PRO A 102 -6.94 -14.54 13.20
N ALA A 103 -8.13 -15.00 13.62
CA ALA A 103 -8.46 -15.16 15.03
C ALA A 103 -7.71 -16.35 15.67
N VAL A 104 -7.33 -17.35 14.87
CA VAL A 104 -6.78 -18.63 15.35
C VAL A 104 -5.26 -18.64 15.18
N ARG A 105 -4.55 -18.98 16.25
CA ARG A 105 -3.08 -19.14 16.27
C ARG A 105 -2.58 -20.42 15.53
N GLY A 106 -3.47 -21.20 14.91
CA GLY A 106 -3.17 -22.52 14.36
C GLY A 106 -2.63 -22.57 12.92
N GLY A 107 -2.51 -21.45 12.23
CA GLY A 107 -2.15 -21.40 10.80
C GLY A 107 -0.65 -21.40 10.46
N GLY A 108 0.22 -21.64 11.43
CA GLY A 108 1.67 -21.50 11.26
C GLY A 108 2.16 -20.04 11.16
N ARG A 109 3.48 -19.87 11.32
CA ARG A 109 4.13 -18.54 11.43
C ARG A 109 3.82 -17.60 10.25
N LEU A 110 3.71 -18.15 9.03
CA LEU A 110 3.53 -17.36 7.80
C LEU A 110 2.07 -17.19 7.38
N HIS A 111 1.11 -17.75 8.11
CA HIS A 111 -0.30 -17.74 7.70
C HIS A 111 -0.86 -16.33 7.52
N ALA A 112 -0.61 -15.46 8.49
CA ALA A 112 -1.06 -14.06 8.43
C ALA A 112 -0.40 -13.29 7.27
N ALA A 113 0.91 -13.49 7.06
CA ALA A 113 1.64 -12.85 5.97
C ALA A 113 1.15 -13.31 4.60
N LYS A 114 0.89 -14.62 4.42
CA LYS A 114 0.33 -15.15 3.17
C LYS A 114 -1.03 -14.55 2.85
N ALA A 115 -1.93 -14.47 3.83
CA ALA A 115 -3.25 -13.86 3.63
C ALA A 115 -3.18 -12.33 3.33
N LEU A 116 -2.20 -11.62 3.93
CA LEU A 116 -1.92 -10.23 3.58
C LEU A 116 -1.45 -10.09 2.13
N LEU A 117 -0.52 -10.95 1.69
CA LEU A 117 -0.04 -10.98 0.31
C LEU A 117 -1.16 -11.30 -0.68
N ASP A 118 -2.10 -12.19 -0.31
CA ASP A 118 -3.32 -12.44 -1.11
C ASP A 118 -4.15 -11.18 -1.27
N THR A 119 -4.33 -10.42 -0.19
CA THR A 119 -5.07 -9.16 -0.24
C THR A 119 -4.40 -8.17 -1.19
N ALA A 120 -3.06 -8.05 -1.16
CA ALA A 120 -2.32 -7.20 -2.07
C ALA A 120 -2.43 -7.67 -3.53
N ALA A 121 -2.25 -8.97 -3.78
CA ALA A 121 -2.33 -9.58 -5.10
C ALA A 121 -3.72 -9.44 -5.74
N LEU A 122 -4.80 -9.70 -4.98
CA LEU A 122 -6.19 -9.50 -5.42
C LEU A 122 -6.48 -8.05 -5.82
N ASN A 123 -5.75 -7.10 -5.26
CA ASN A 123 -5.82 -5.69 -5.63
C ASN A 123 -4.83 -5.30 -6.73
N GLY A 124 -4.12 -6.25 -7.32
CA GLY A 124 -3.19 -6.04 -8.41
C GLY A 124 -1.89 -5.34 -8.01
N CYS A 125 -1.50 -5.37 -6.74
CA CYS A 125 -0.26 -4.76 -6.28
C CYS A 125 0.95 -5.65 -6.62
N SER A 126 2.00 -5.04 -7.18
CA SER A 126 3.29 -5.69 -7.43
C SER A 126 4.33 -5.36 -6.36
N LEU A 127 4.07 -4.33 -5.55
CA LEU A 127 4.96 -3.87 -4.50
C LEU A 127 4.16 -3.63 -3.22
N LEU A 128 4.68 -4.10 -2.09
CA LEU A 128 4.10 -3.94 -0.77
C LEU A 128 5.14 -3.32 0.16
N VAL A 129 4.73 -2.28 0.88
CA VAL A 129 5.57 -1.57 1.86
C VAL A 129 5.08 -1.93 3.26
N ALA A 130 5.98 -2.44 4.09
CA ALA A 130 5.67 -2.87 5.46
C ALA A 130 6.76 -2.41 6.45
N SER A 131 6.35 -2.19 7.70
CA SER A 131 7.29 -1.87 8.78
C SER A 131 8.08 -3.10 9.22
N ARG A 132 9.38 -2.91 9.51
CA ARG A 132 10.20 -3.94 10.18
C ARG A 132 9.70 -4.27 11.58
N SER A 133 9.10 -3.30 12.26
CA SER A 133 8.51 -3.45 13.59
C SER A 133 7.01 -3.74 13.54
N GLY A 134 6.51 -4.28 12.45
CA GLY A 134 5.10 -4.62 12.27
C GLY A 134 4.56 -5.58 13.35
N PRO A 135 3.23 -5.75 13.41
CA PRO A 135 2.64 -6.75 14.29
C PRO A 135 3.20 -8.15 14.02
N ALA A 136 3.24 -8.99 15.05
CA ALA A 136 3.73 -10.36 14.92
C ALA A 136 3.07 -11.11 13.73
N GLY A 137 3.89 -11.67 12.86
CA GLY A 137 3.48 -12.34 11.63
C GLY A 137 3.13 -11.41 10.46
N LEU A 138 3.23 -10.10 10.64
CA LEU A 138 3.03 -9.06 9.61
C LEU A 138 4.20 -8.06 9.57
N ASP A 139 5.26 -8.31 10.32
CA ASP A 139 6.51 -7.58 10.17
C ASP A 139 7.12 -7.85 8.79
N ALA A 140 7.90 -6.89 8.28
CA ALA A 140 8.42 -6.95 6.92
C ALA A 140 9.24 -8.22 6.66
N CYS A 141 10.00 -8.72 7.64
CA CYS A 141 10.82 -9.93 7.46
C CYS A 141 9.94 -11.16 7.24
N THR A 142 8.89 -11.33 8.04
CA THR A 142 7.92 -12.43 7.90
C THR A 142 7.15 -12.34 6.58
N VAL A 143 6.78 -11.11 6.15
CA VAL A 143 6.09 -10.90 4.87
C VAL A 143 7.02 -11.18 3.69
N MET A 144 8.29 -10.76 3.76
CA MET A 144 9.31 -11.07 2.74
C MET A 144 9.53 -12.58 2.60
N GLU A 145 9.64 -13.31 3.71
CA GLU A 145 9.77 -14.76 3.71
C GLU A 145 8.57 -15.44 3.04
N ALA A 146 7.35 -15.01 3.40
CA ALA A 146 6.14 -15.51 2.78
C ALA A 146 6.07 -15.21 1.28
N ALA A 147 6.49 -14.02 0.85
CA ALA A 147 6.53 -13.61 -0.55
C ALA A 147 7.56 -14.43 -1.35
N ALA A 148 8.74 -14.68 -0.78
CA ALA A 148 9.77 -15.50 -1.41
C ALA A 148 9.31 -16.95 -1.67
N ILE A 149 8.59 -17.54 -0.71
CA ILE A 149 8.06 -18.90 -0.85
C ILE A 149 6.93 -18.98 -1.89
N ARG A 150 6.14 -17.92 -2.03
CA ARG A 150 4.91 -17.93 -2.81
C ARG A 150 5.06 -17.37 -4.23
N GLY A 151 6.10 -16.57 -4.49
CA GLY A 151 6.21 -15.78 -5.72
C GLY A 151 5.20 -14.63 -5.74
N GLY A 152 5.09 -13.87 -4.64
CA GLY A 152 4.16 -12.75 -4.48
C GLY A 152 4.76 -11.38 -4.82
N PRO A 153 4.07 -10.29 -4.43
CA PRO A 153 4.56 -8.93 -4.57
C PRO A 153 5.94 -8.73 -3.94
N PHE A 154 6.75 -7.86 -4.50
CA PHE A 154 7.98 -7.42 -3.85
C PHE A 154 7.66 -6.71 -2.54
N VAL A 155 8.45 -6.97 -1.50
CA VAL A 155 8.24 -6.36 -0.18
C VAL A 155 9.36 -5.37 0.11
N HIS A 156 8.99 -4.12 0.33
CA HIS A 156 9.90 -3.06 0.77
C HIS A 156 9.78 -2.89 2.29
N ALA A 157 10.88 -3.17 3.00
CA ALA A 157 10.93 -3.08 4.45
C ALA A 157 11.32 -1.67 4.89
N VAL A 158 10.50 -1.06 5.75
CA VAL A 158 10.77 0.27 6.33
C VAL A 158 11.17 0.11 7.80
N SER A 159 12.30 0.69 8.17
CA SER A 159 12.67 0.82 9.58
C SER A 159 11.89 1.97 10.21
N PRO A 160 11.43 1.82 11.47
CA PRO A 160 10.89 2.96 12.20
C PRO A 160 11.97 4.04 12.29
N VAL A 161 11.56 5.29 12.21
CA VAL A 161 12.49 6.41 12.44
C VAL A 161 12.98 6.28 13.89
N PRO A 162 14.29 6.18 14.13
CA PRO A 162 14.79 6.14 15.49
C PRO A 162 14.36 7.42 16.19
N TRP A 163 13.67 7.27 17.34
CA TRP A 163 13.40 8.41 18.20
C TRP A 163 14.73 8.88 18.77
N ALA A 164 15.26 9.99 18.26
CA ALA A 164 16.38 10.67 18.87
C ALA A 164 15.81 11.54 19.98
N PRO A 165 16.15 11.31 21.27
CA PRO A 165 15.80 12.25 22.32
C PRO A 165 16.38 13.60 21.93
N LEU A 166 15.56 14.64 22.00
CA LEU A 166 16.03 16.01 21.84
C LEU A 166 17.19 16.19 22.80
N ALA A 167 18.40 16.44 22.28
CA ALA A 167 19.54 16.78 23.12
C ALA A 167 19.14 18.05 23.89
N VAL A 168 18.86 17.89 25.18
CA VAL A 168 18.65 19.05 26.06
C VAL A 168 19.98 19.80 26.08
N PRO A 169 20.04 21.05 25.58
CA PRO A 169 21.28 21.81 25.67
C PRO A 169 21.68 21.91 27.12
N CYS A 170 22.87 21.39 27.42
CA CYS A 170 23.43 21.48 28.78
C CYS A 170 23.61 22.98 29.09
N PRO A 171 23.06 23.53 30.19
CA PRO A 171 23.26 24.92 30.53
C PRO A 171 24.75 25.19 30.71
N PRO A 172 25.30 26.30 30.25
CA PRO A 172 26.69 26.67 30.47
C PRO A 172 26.94 26.78 31.98
N ARG A 173 28.06 26.22 32.47
CA ARG A 173 28.55 26.38 33.85
C ARG A 173 29.09 27.78 34.08
#